data_48ac4906b6e04dff0e3be767a786f492
#
_entry.id   48ac4906b6e04dff0e3be767a786f492
#
_cell.length_a   1.000
_cell.length_b   1.000
_cell.length_c   1.000
_cell.angle_alpha   90.00
_cell.angle_beta   90.00
_cell.angle_gamma   90.00
#
_symmetry.space_group_name_H-M   'P 1'
#
loop_
_entity.id
_entity.type
_entity.pdbx_description
1 polymer ?
#
loop_
_entity_poly.entity_id
_entity_poly.type
_entity_poly.pdbx_seq_one_letter_code
_entity_poly.pdbx_strand_id
1 'polypeptide(L)'
;MLNPNLSDIQLTKEEYERYSRHIILPEVGLDGQKKLKAASVLCIGTGGLGSPLLLYLAAAGIGRIGIVDFDIVDQSNLQRQIIHGQSWVGKPKIESARNRILEINPRCQIDLYETRLSSENALDIVKDYDVVVDGTDNFPTRYLVNDACVLLNKPNVYGSIFRFEGQATVFNYQDGPNYRDLYPEPPPPGMVPSCAEGGVLGVLPGIIGTIQANETIKVILGTGQTLSGRLLLYNALDMTFRELKLRPNPVRPVIEKLIDYEQFCGIPQAQMEAEQEKGRLAEMTVGELKQILDGGADDVLLLDVRNPNEYEIANLPGAV
;
A
#
# COMPACT_ATOMS: atom_id res chain seq x y z
N MET A 1 9.87 19.37 -4.75
CA MET A 1 9.18 20.64 -5.13
C MET A 1 8.50 20.42 -6.48
N LEU A 2 7.17 20.40 -6.52
CA LEU A 2 6.41 20.07 -7.74
C LEU A 2 6.63 21.04 -8.92
N ASN A 3 7.24 22.20 -8.68
CA ASN A 3 7.62 23.16 -9.72
C ASN A 3 9.12 23.53 -9.59
N PRO A 4 10.03 22.62 -9.98
CA PRO A 4 11.47 22.88 -9.91
C PRO A 4 11.90 23.90 -10.96
N ASN A 5 13.05 24.56 -10.71
CA ASN A 5 13.71 25.34 -11.75
C ASN A 5 14.32 24.39 -12.79
N LEU A 6 13.68 24.27 -13.95
CA LEU A 6 14.09 23.33 -15.00
C LEU A 6 15.40 23.69 -15.70
N SER A 7 15.89 24.94 -15.57
CA SER A 7 17.16 25.38 -16.17
C SER A 7 18.35 24.64 -15.56
N ASP A 8 18.24 24.25 -14.29
CA ASP A 8 19.32 23.61 -13.54
C ASP A 8 19.36 22.08 -13.75
N ILE A 9 18.34 21.55 -14.43
CA ILE A 9 18.17 20.10 -14.64
C ILE A 9 18.56 19.74 -16.06
N GLN A 10 19.58 18.91 -16.18
CA GLN A 10 20.04 18.40 -17.46
C GLN A 10 19.88 16.89 -17.53
N LEU A 11 19.47 16.40 -18.70
CA LEU A 11 19.47 14.97 -19.00
C LEU A 11 20.79 14.59 -19.67
N THR A 12 21.33 13.43 -19.31
CA THR A 12 22.48 12.85 -20.03
C THR A 12 22.04 12.23 -21.35
N LYS A 13 22.99 11.89 -22.23
CA LYS A 13 22.69 11.23 -23.49
C LYS A 13 21.92 9.93 -23.28
N GLU A 14 22.33 9.14 -22.29
CA GLU A 14 21.68 7.86 -21.97
C GLU A 14 20.25 8.06 -21.41
N GLU A 15 20.00 9.17 -20.72
CA GLU A 15 18.65 9.53 -20.26
C GLU A 15 17.77 9.96 -21.44
N TYR A 16 18.29 10.68 -22.43
CA TYR A 16 17.58 10.96 -23.68
C TYR A 16 17.21 9.69 -24.43
N GLU A 17 18.10 8.73 -24.53
CA GLU A 17 17.83 7.43 -25.14
C GLU A 17 16.78 6.66 -24.36
N ARG A 18 16.93 6.56 -23.03
CA ARG A 18 16.02 5.84 -22.13
C ARG A 18 14.61 6.38 -22.15
N TYR A 19 14.46 7.70 -22.06
CA TYR A 19 13.16 8.36 -21.95
C TYR A 19 12.62 8.90 -23.27
N SER A 20 13.22 8.52 -24.39
CA SER A 20 12.84 8.99 -25.73
C SER A 20 11.33 8.85 -26.00
N ARG A 21 10.69 7.78 -25.53
CA ARG A 21 9.26 7.54 -25.71
C ARG A 21 8.37 8.48 -24.89
N HIS A 22 8.86 8.98 -23.76
CA HIS A 22 8.20 10.04 -23.00
C HIS A 22 8.42 11.41 -23.63
N ILE A 23 9.66 11.70 -24.03
CA ILE A 23 10.05 13.02 -24.54
C ILE A 23 9.32 13.38 -25.85
N ILE A 24 8.97 12.40 -26.68
CA ILE A 24 8.21 12.65 -27.92
C ILE A 24 6.71 12.90 -27.69
N LEU A 25 6.17 12.65 -26.51
CA LEU A 25 4.77 12.95 -26.16
C LEU A 25 4.66 14.48 -25.92
N PRO A 26 3.79 15.21 -26.62
CA PRO A 26 3.67 16.67 -26.44
C PRO A 26 3.33 17.08 -25.00
N GLU A 27 2.57 16.26 -24.28
CA GLU A 27 2.12 16.50 -22.91
C GLU A 27 3.21 16.27 -21.89
N VAL A 28 4.29 15.56 -22.23
CA VAL A 28 5.46 15.31 -21.39
C VAL A 28 6.62 16.19 -21.85
N GLY A 29 7.10 15.95 -23.05
CA GLY A 29 8.22 16.68 -23.64
C GLY A 29 9.52 16.56 -22.82
N LEU A 30 10.47 17.40 -23.14
CA LEU A 30 11.73 17.51 -22.39
C LEU A 30 11.50 18.08 -20.98
N ASP A 31 10.65 19.07 -20.85
CA ASP A 31 10.39 19.72 -19.57
C ASP A 31 9.67 18.80 -18.60
N GLY A 32 8.73 17.99 -19.08
CA GLY A 32 8.08 16.96 -18.25
C GLY A 32 9.08 15.91 -17.78
N GLN A 33 9.98 15.45 -18.64
CA GLN A 33 11.01 14.48 -18.21
C GLN A 33 11.99 15.09 -17.19
N LYS A 34 12.32 16.37 -17.30
CA LYS A 34 13.10 17.09 -16.29
C LYS A 34 12.34 17.20 -14.95
N LYS A 35 11.02 17.45 -14.98
CA LYS A 35 10.19 17.44 -13.76
C LYS A 35 10.22 16.07 -13.09
N LEU A 36 10.08 14.97 -13.84
CA LEU A 36 10.17 13.62 -13.30
C LEU A 36 11.53 13.36 -12.64
N LYS A 37 12.62 13.76 -13.31
CA LYS A 37 13.99 13.64 -12.78
C LYS A 37 14.21 14.46 -11.51
N ALA A 38 13.57 15.61 -11.37
CA ALA A 38 13.69 16.48 -10.20
C ALA A 38 12.80 16.03 -9.03
N ALA A 39 11.78 15.26 -9.31
CA ALA A 39 10.78 14.88 -8.32
C ALA A 39 11.30 13.84 -7.34
N SER A 40 10.77 13.94 -6.12
CA SER A 40 10.96 12.98 -5.04
C SER A 40 9.61 12.36 -4.63
N VAL A 41 9.53 11.03 -4.59
CA VAL A 41 8.33 10.27 -4.26
C VAL A 41 8.59 9.35 -3.09
N LEU A 42 7.75 9.39 -2.07
CA LEU A 42 7.78 8.46 -0.94
C LEU A 42 6.72 7.38 -1.13
N CYS A 43 7.15 6.13 -1.17
CA CYS A 43 6.28 4.97 -1.20
C CYS A 43 6.20 4.33 0.18
N ILE A 44 5.00 4.23 0.73
CA ILE A 44 4.75 3.55 2.00
C ILE A 44 4.29 2.13 1.70
N GLY A 45 5.18 1.17 1.93
CA GLY A 45 4.98 -0.26 1.64
C GLY A 45 5.46 -0.70 0.25
N THR A 46 6.15 -1.84 0.20
CA THR A 46 6.61 -2.51 -1.02
C THR A 46 5.79 -3.77 -1.33
N GLY A 47 4.58 -3.82 -0.79
CA GLY A 47 3.64 -4.91 -0.97
C GLY A 47 3.06 -5.01 -2.39
N GLY A 48 1.83 -5.52 -2.50
CA GLY A 48 1.17 -5.71 -3.79
C GLY A 48 0.97 -4.42 -4.58
N LEU A 49 0.52 -3.34 -3.94
CA LEU A 49 0.35 -2.02 -4.55
C LEU A 49 1.70 -1.36 -4.87
N GLY A 50 2.62 -1.36 -3.89
CA GLY A 50 3.95 -0.77 -4.04
C GLY A 50 4.79 -1.43 -5.13
N SER A 51 4.59 -2.72 -5.40
CA SER A 51 5.35 -3.46 -6.41
C SER A 51 5.27 -2.85 -7.81
N PRO A 52 4.13 -2.79 -8.48
CA PRO A 52 4.02 -2.21 -9.82
C PRO A 52 4.28 -0.70 -9.80
N LEU A 53 3.84 -0.01 -8.74
CA LEU A 53 4.08 1.41 -8.54
C LEU A 53 5.56 1.76 -8.63
N LEU A 54 6.41 1.15 -7.82
CA LEU A 54 7.84 1.40 -7.76
C LEU A 54 8.55 1.07 -9.07
N LEU A 55 8.14 -0.03 -9.73
CA LEU A 55 8.71 -0.42 -11.03
C LEU A 55 8.44 0.65 -12.09
N TYR A 56 7.20 1.15 -12.19
CA TYR A 56 6.84 2.16 -13.18
C TYR A 56 7.40 3.55 -12.85
N LEU A 57 7.48 3.96 -11.59
CA LEU A 57 8.12 5.22 -11.20
C LEU A 57 9.62 5.22 -11.52
N ALA A 58 10.30 4.11 -11.25
CA ALA A 58 11.72 3.94 -11.62
C ALA A 58 11.90 3.99 -13.15
N ALA A 59 11.06 3.25 -13.90
CA ALA A 59 11.10 3.24 -15.36
C ALA A 59 10.78 4.61 -15.97
N ALA A 60 9.85 5.36 -15.37
CA ALA A 60 9.50 6.72 -15.78
C ALA A 60 10.61 7.75 -15.53
N GLY A 61 11.57 7.45 -14.67
CA GLY A 61 12.71 8.32 -14.38
C GLY A 61 12.47 9.30 -13.25
N ILE A 62 11.71 8.90 -12.22
CA ILE A 62 11.68 9.64 -10.96
C ILE A 62 13.09 9.68 -10.38
N GLY A 63 13.58 10.88 -10.07
CA GLY A 63 14.97 11.05 -9.65
C GLY A 63 15.27 10.52 -8.27
N ARG A 64 14.31 10.64 -7.33
CA ARG A 64 14.47 10.19 -5.94
C ARG A 64 13.23 9.45 -5.46
N ILE A 65 13.41 8.22 -4.98
CA ILE A 65 12.35 7.38 -4.41
C ILE A 65 12.73 7.02 -2.97
N GLY A 66 11.89 7.43 -2.01
CA GLY A 66 11.92 6.93 -0.65
C GLY A 66 11.04 5.70 -0.50
N ILE A 67 11.47 4.74 0.28
CA ILE A 67 10.75 3.50 0.53
C ILE A 67 10.68 3.27 2.03
N VAL A 68 9.47 3.14 2.57
CA VAL A 68 9.23 2.76 3.97
C VAL A 68 8.64 1.35 3.99
N ASP A 69 9.35 0.41 4.55
CA ASP A 69 8.87 -0.97 4.78
C ASP A 69 9.74 -1.62 5.86
N PHE A 70 9.19 -2.49 6.68
CA PHE A 70 9.92 -3.17 7.76
C PHE A 70 9.80 -4.70 7.68
N ASP A 71 9.06 -5.20 6.70
CA ASP A 71 8.78 -6.62 6.54
C ASP A 71 9.91 -7.38 5.84
N ILE A 72 9.87 -8.69 5.97
CA ILE A 72 10.63 -9.65 5.18
C ILE A 72 9.77 -10.21 4.05
N VAL A 73 10.42 -10.67 2.98
CA VAL A 73 9.74 -11.34 1.87
C VAL A 73 9.31 -12.73 2.31
N ASP A 74 8.03 -13.03 2.21
CA ASP A 74 7.46 -14.34 2.47
C ASP A 74 7.05 -15.02 1.14
N GLN A 75 7.09 -16.36 1.12
CA GLN A 75 6.69 -17.16 -0.04
C GLN A 75 5.26 -16.83 -0.51
N SER A 76 4.34 -16.64 0.41
CA SER A 76 2.94 -16.29 0.14
C SER A 76 2.76 -14.90 -0.46
N ASN A 77 3.78 -14.05 -0.38
CA ASN A 77 3.75 -12.71 -0.96
C ASN A 77 3.94 -12.72 -2.48
N LEU A 78 4.70 -13.70 -3.02
CA LEU A 78 5.17 -13.69 -4.40
C LEU A 78 4.05 -13.77 -5.44
N GLN A 79 2.87 -14.24 -5.05
CA GLN A 79 1.71 -14.31 -5.95
C GLN A 79 1.15 -12.92 -6.33
N ARG A 80 1.56 -11.82 -5.60
CA ARG A 80 1.08 -10.45 -5.86
C ARG A 80 2.13 -9.36 -5.70
N GLN A 81 3.23 -9.61 -4.98
CA GLN A 81 4.30 -8.65 -4.73
C GLN A 81 5.44 -8.84 -5.73
N ILE A 82 5.17 -8.51 -6.99
CA ILE A 82 6.01 -8.86 -8.16
C ILE A 82 7.38 -8.15 -8.23
N ILE A 83 7.63 -7.18 -7.35
CA ILE A 83 8.96 -6.55 -7.22
C ILE A 83 9.96 -7.49 -6.55
N HIS A 84 9.46 -8.43 -5.74
CA HIS A 84 10.27 -9.42 -5.06
C HIS A 84 10.41 -10.70 -5.89
N GLY A 85 11.50 -11.41 -5.70
CA GLY A 85 11.75 -12.69 -6.35
C GLY A 85 12.01 -13.82 -5.34
N GLN A 86 11.97 -15.08 -5.81
CA GLN A 86 12.18 -16.27 -4.99
C GLN A 86 13.51 -16.22 -4.19
N SER A 87 14.56 -15.64 -4.75
CA SER A 87 15.87 -15.51 -4.09
C SER A 87 15.90 -14.55 -2.91
N TRP A 88 14.82 -13.80 -2.71
CA TRP A 88 14.66 -12.81 -1.65
C TRP A 88 13.79 -13.29 -0.49
N VAL A 89 13.19 -14.48 -0.56
CA VAL A 89 12.42 -15.08 0.55
C VAL A 89 13.29 -15.16 1.80
N GLY A 90 12.76 -14.66 2.92
CA GLY A 90 13.46 -14.55 4.21
C GLY A 90 14.38 -13.33 4.35
N LYS A 91 14.43 -12.41 3.35
CA LYS A 91 15.26 -11.19 3.38
C LYS A 91 14.37 -9.94 3.43
N PRO A 92 14.92 -8.77 3.85
CA PRO A 92 14.15 -7.52 3.93
C PRO A 92 13.52 -7.15 2.57
N LYS A 93 12.22 -6.81 2.59
CA LYS A 93 11.49 -6.34 1.40
C LYS A 93 12.11 -5.10 0.81
N ILE A 94 12.55 -4.18 1.65
CA ILE A 94 13.13 -2.91 1.26
C ILE A 94 14.39 -3.06 0.40
N GLU A 95 15.27 -3.99 0.76
CA GLU A 95 16.48 -4.29 -0.02
C GLU A 95 16.16 -5.01 -1.33
N SER A 96 15.19 -5.91 -1.32
CA SER A 96 14.69 -6.57 -2.52
C SER A 96 14.14 -5.54 -3.52
N ALA A 97 13.32 -4.60 -3.05
CA ALA A 97 12.75 -3.54 -3.86
C ALA A 97 13.83 -2.63 -4.44
N ARG A 98 14.79 -2.20 -3.61
CA ARG A 98 15.94 -1.39 -4.06
C ARG A 98 16.71 -2.08 -5.17
N ASN A 99 17.06 -3.35 -4.99
CA ASN A 99 17.80 -4.11 -5.99
C ASN A 99 17.05 -4.11 -7.33
N ARG A 100 15.75 -4.41 -7.30
CA ARG A 100 14.93 -4.46 -8.51
C ARG A 100 14.76 -3.11 -9.19
N ILE A 101 14.62 -2.03 -8.44
CA ILE A 101 14.53 -0.67 -8.97
C ILE A 101 15.83 -0.29 -9.69
N LEU A 102 17.00 -0.60 -9.09
CA LEU A 102 18.31 -0.27 -9.67
C LEU A 102 18.62 -1.09 -10.93
N GLU A 103 18.09 -2.32 -11.06
CA GLU A 103 18.16 -3.07 -12.31
C GLU A 103 17.36 -2.40 -13.44
N ILE A 104 16.22 -1.74 -13.11
CA ILE A 104 15.39 -1.02 -14.08
C ILE A 104 16.04 0.33 -14.39
N ASN A 105 16.39 1.09 -13.35
CA ASN A 105 16.97 2.42 -13.50
C ASN A 105 18.09 2.69 -12.47
N PRO A 106 19.36 2.47 -12.85
CA PRO A 106 20.49 2.66 -11.94
C PRO A 106 20.74 4.14 -11.55
N ARG A 107 20.03 5.09 -12.17
CA ARG A 107 20.18 6.53 -11.90
C ARG A 107 19.20 7.05 -10.86
N CYS A 108 18.24 6.22 -10.44
CA CYS A 108 17.30 6.58 -9.39
C CYS A 108 18.03 6.61 -8.04
N GLN A 109 17.96 7.73 -7.33
CA GLN A 109 18.36 7.79 -5.93
C GLN A 109 17.30 7.09 -5.08
N ILE A 110 17.73 6.17 -4.20
CA ILE A 110 16.81 5.41 -3.35
C ILE A 110 17.19 5.62 -1.89
N ASP A 111 16.22 6.11 -1.13
CA ASP A 111 16.34 6.24 0.32
C ASP A 111 15.53 5.13 0.98
N LEU A 112 16.15 4.36 1.86
CA LEU A 112 15.54 3.24 2.55
C LEU A 112 15.24 3.61 4.00
N TYR A 113 14.00 3.39 4.41
CA TYR A 113 13.52 3.52 5.78
C TYR A 113 13.02 2.16 6.26
N GLU A 114 13.92 1.34 6.80
CA GLU A 114 13.58 0.03 7.37
C GLU A 114 12.94 0.23 8.75
N THR A 115 11.73 0.74 8.73
CA THR A 115 10.97 1.07 9.94
C THR A 115 9.47 1.03 9.68
N ARG A 116 8.70 0.83 10.76
CA ARG A 116 7.27 1.11 10.75
C ARG A 116 7.06 2.62 10.77
N LEU A 117 6.18 3.13 9.91
CA LEU A 117 5.75 4.52 9.97
C LEU A 117 4.90 4.71 11.24
N SER A 118 5.23 5.72 12.02
CA SER A 118 4.56 6.05 13.29
C SER A 118 4.38 7.56 13.45
N SER A 119 3.61 7.98 14.43
CA SER A 119 3.42 9.41 14.74
C SER A 119 4.72 10.11 15.15
N GLU A 120 5.73 9.35 15.55
CA GLU A 120 7.04 9.91 15.97
C GLU A 120 7.95 10.22 14.77
N ASN A 121 7.85 9.45 13.66
CA ASN A 121 8.77 9.56 12.53
C ASN A 121 8.12 10.06 11.23
N ALA A 122 6.79 10.02 11.12
CA ALA A 122 6.10 10.28 9.86
C ALA A 122 6.36 11.68 9.30
N LEU A 123 6.31 12.72 10.13
CA LEU A 123 6.53 14.09 9.66
C LEU A 123 7.96 14.29 9.18
N ASP A 124 8.94 13.72 9.88
CA ASP A 124 10.35 13.83 9.51
C ASP A 124 10.67 13.11 8.19
N ILE A 125 10.05 11.97 7.93
CA ILE A 125 10.23 11.23 6.69
C ILE A 125 9.47 11.91 5.53
N VAL A 126 8.20 12.24 5.73
CA VAL A 126 7.31 12.77 4.67
C VAL A 126 7.74 14.15 4.17
N LYS A 127 8.26 15.03 5.06
CA LYS A 127 8.63 16.41 4.68
C LYS A 127 9.56 16.53 3.50
N ASP A 128 10.46 15.55 3.32
CA ASP A 128 11.53 15.57 2.33
C ASP A 128 11.10 15.12 0.92
N TYR A 129 9.81 14.77 0.75
CA TYR A 129 9.27 14.29 -0.52
C TYR A 129 8.19 15.20 -1.08
N ASP A 130 8.05 15.19 -2.41
CA ASP A 130 7.07 16.02 -3.13
C ASP A 130 5.70 15.36 -3.18
N VAL A 131 5.66 14.04 -3.30
CA VAL A 131 4.44 13.21 -3.40
C VAL A 131 4.60 11.99 -2.50
N VAL A 132 3.53 11.66 -1.77
CA VAL A 132 3.44 10.41 -1.01
C VAL A 132 2.50 9.46 -1.72
N VAL A 133 2.88 8.20 -1.80
CA VAL A 133 2.01 7.14 -2.34
C VAL A 133 1.75 6.10 -1.25
N ASP A 134 0.47 5.93 -0.97
CA ASP A 134 0.00 4.99 0.04
C ASP A 134 -0.20 3.59 -0.58
N GLY A 135 0.73 2.69 -0.29
CA GLY A 135 0.69 1.28 -0.66
C GLY A 135 0.31 0.35 0.50
N THR A 136 -0.28 0.89 1.57
CA THR A 136 -0.59 0.17 2.79
C THR A 136 -1.93 -0.57 2.75
N ASP A 137 -2.08 -1.55 3.61
CA ASP A 137 -3.26 -2.42 3.70
C ASP A 137 -4.01 -2.32 5.04
N ASN A 138 -3.61 -1.39 5.92
CA ASN A 138 -4.21 -1.23 7.24
C ASN A 138 -4.69 0.19 7.51
N PHE A 139 -5.74 0.32 8.29
CA PHE A 139 -6.38 1.61 8.59
C PHE A 139 -5.49 2.56 9.40
N PRO A 140 -4.82 2.15 10.49
CA PRO A 140 -3.98 3.05 11.26
C PRO A 140 -2.94 3.79 10.40
N THR A 141 -2.23 3.05 9.55
CA THR A 141 -1.22 3.66 8.67
C THR A 141 -1.85 4.59 7.64
N ARG A 142 -3.03 4.26 7.08
CA ARG A 142 -3.73 5.15 6.13
C ARG A 142 -4.12 6.48 6.74
N TYR A 143 -4.66 6.49 7.97
CA TYR A 143 -4.97 7.73 8.70
C TYR A 143 -3.70 8.51 9.02
N LEU A 144 -2.65 7.85 9.48
CA LEU A 144 -1.35 8.47 9.75
C LEU A 144 -0.76 9.13 8.50
N VAL A 145 -0.71 8.41 7.37
CA VAL A 145 -0.20 8.94 6.08
C VAL A 145 -1.02 10.13 5.63
N ASN A 146 -2.36 10.02 5.68
CA ASN A 146 -3.25 11.13 5.34
C ASN A 146 -2.97 12.36 6.18
N ASP A 147 -2.94 12.21 7.51
CA ASP A 147 -2.81 13.34 8.42
C ASP A 147 -1.42 13.99 8.30
N ALA A 148 -0.36 13.19 8.14
CA ALA A 148 0.97 13.71 7.85
C ALA A 148 1.02 14.50 6.53
N CYS A 149 0.35 13.99 5.47
CA CYS A 149 0.26 14.68 4.19
C CYS A 149 -0.53 15.99 4.29
N VAL A 150 -1.61 16.03 5.07
CA VAL A 150 -2.39 17.27 5.30
C VAL A 150 -1.54 18.30 6.05
N LEU A 151 -0.88 17.91 7.13
CA LEU A 151 -0.04 18.81 7.94
C LEU A 151 1.13 19.40 7.15
N LEU A 152 1.70 18.62 6.23
CA LEU A 152 2.84 19.03 5.39
C LEU A 152 2.44 19.54 4.01
N ASN A 153 1.12 19.63 3.74
CA ASN A 153 0.57 20.02 2.43
C ASN A 153 1.18 19.22 1.27
N LYS A 154 1.21 17.89 1.40
CA LYS A 154 1.71 16.96 0.38
C LYS A 154 0.54 16.22 -0.26
N PRO A 155 0.53 16.03 -1.60
CA PRO A 155 -0.42 15.12 -2.23
C PRO A 155 -0.18 13.69 -1.76
N ASN A 156 -1.28 12.97 -1.49
CA ASN A 156 -1.30 11.56 -1.14
C ASN A 156 -2.02 10.78 -2.24
N VAL A 157 -1.29 9.95 -2.98
CA VAL A 157 -1.86 9.08 -4.02
C VAL A 157 -2.27 7.77 -3.36
N TYR A 158 -3.57 7.63 -3.16
CA TYR A 158 -4.19 6.52 -2.43
C TYR A 158 -4.58 5.37 -3.35
N GLY A 159 -4.37 4.16 -2.87
CA GLY A 159 -4.88 2.92 -3.44
C GLY A 159 -5.34 1.95 -2.35
N SER A 160 -6.38 1.19 -2.64
CA SER A 160 -6.86 0.12 -1.76
C SER A 160 -7.42 -1.04 -2.57
N ILE A 161 -7.30 -2.24 -2.03
CA ILE A 161 -7.79 -3.46 -2.66
C ILE A 161 -8.48 -4.35 -1.63
N PHE A 162 -9.50 -5.06 -2.06
CA PHE A 162 -10.16 -6.08 -1.27
C PHE A 162 -10.77 -7.14 -2.19
N ARG A 163 -10.37 -8.40 -2.04
CA ARG A 163 -10.83 -9.54 -2.86
C ARG A 163 -10.68 -9.28 -4.37
N PHE A 164 -11.73 -8.81 -5.03
CA PHE A 164 -11.79 -8.50 -6.47
C PHE A 164 -12.02 -7.01 -6.75
N GLU A 165 -12.10 -6.18 -5.73
CA GLU A 165 -12.38 -4.75 -5.85
C GLU A 165 -11.16 -3.90 -5.51
N GLY A 166 -10.98 -2.84 -6.27
CA GLY A 166 -9.91 -1.87 -6.08
C GLY A 166 -10.43 -0.44 -6.08
N GLN A 167 -9.71 0.43 -5.39
CA GLN A 167 -10.02 1.86 -5.30
C GLN A 167 -8.74 2.67 -5.51
N ALA A 168 -8.86 3.82 -6.16
CA ALA A 168 -7.79 4.79 -6.27
C ALA A 168 -8.31 6.22 -6.28
N THR A 169 -7.56 7.14 -5.69
CA THR A 169 -7.80 8.59 -5.74
C THR A 169 -6.51 9.36 -5.41
N VAL A 170 -6.55 10.67 -5.57
CA VAL A 170 -5.50 11.58 -5.11
C VAL A 170 -6.08 12.49 -4.04
N PHE A 171 -5.57 12.38 -2.83
CA PHE A 171 -5.95 13.21 -1.70
C PHE A 171 -5.02 14.41 -1.53
N ASN A 172 -5.53 15.46 -0.89
CA ASN A 172 -4.79 16.66 -0.50
C ASN A 172 -4.00 17.30 -1.66
N TYR A 173 -4.63 17.37 -2.84
CA TYR A 173 -4.06 17.98 -4.03
C TYR A 173 -5.00 19.02 -4.60
N GLN A 174 -4.50 20.27 -4.83
CA GLN A 174 -5.25 21.40 -5.38
C GLN A 174 -6.58 21.66 -4.63
N ASP A 175 -6.50 21.83 -3.31
CA ASP A 175 -7.63 22.00 -2.40
C ASP A 175 -8.69 20.90 -2.45
N GLY A 176 -8.29 19.73 -2.96
CA GLY A 176 -9.13 18.55 -3.03
C GLY A 176 -9.38 17.90 -1.66
N PRO A 177 -10.23 16.87 -1.64
CA PRO A 177 -10.52 16.12 -0.43
C PRO A 177 -9.31 15.40 0.12
N ASN A 178 -9.38 15.00 1.39
CA ASN A 178 -8.44 14.10 2.04
C ASN A 178 -9.13 12.78 2.44
N TYR A 179 -8.39 11.82 3.01
CA TYR A 179 -8.91 10.51 3.38
C TYR A 179 -10.07 10.58 4.39
N ARG A 180 -10.05 11.57 5.31
CA ARG A 180 -11.12 11.77 6.29
C ARG A 180 -12.42 12.32 5.68
N ASP A 181 -12.39 12.82 4.46
CA ASP A 181 -13.61 13.16 3.72
C ASP A 181 -14.32 11.91 3.16
N LEU A 182 -13.57 10.84 2.92
CA LEU A 182 -14.10 9.54 2.49
C LEU A 182 -14.45 8.65 3.68
N TYR A 183 -13.57 8.59 4.67
CA TYR A 183 -13.72 7.80 5.89
C TYR A 183 -13.48 8.70 7.12
N PRO A 184 -14.51 9.40 7.60
CA PRO A 184 -14.39 10.31 8.76
C PRO A 184 -13.94 9.58 10.04
N GLU A 185 -14.42 8.35 10.22
CA GLU A 185 -14.11 7.46 11.32
C GLU A 185 -13.66 6.09 10.80
N PRO A 186 -12.74 5.41 11.50
CA PRO A 186 -12.35 4.07 11.12
C PRO A 186 -13.50 3.08 11.32
N PRO A 187 -13.59 2.02 10.49
CA PRO A 187 -14.53 0.94 10.75
C PRO A 187 -14.17 0.25 12.07
N PRO A 188 -15.16 -0.31 12.78
CA PRO A 188 -14.90 -1.12 13.95
C PRO A 188 -13.88 -2.23 13.67
N PRO A 189 -12.99 -2.55 14.63
CA PRO A 189 -12.05 -3.64 14.49
C PRO A 189 -12.73 -4.96 14.11
N GLY A 190 -12.14 -5.74 13.23
CA GLY A 190 -12.69 -7.02 12.76
C GLY A 190 -13.82 -6.92 11.72
N MET A 191 -14.38 -5.72 11.47
CA MET A 191 -15.44 -5.56 10.46
C MET A 191 -14.92 -5.75 9.02
N VAL A 192 -13.69 -5.34 8.76
CA VAL A 192 -13.05 -5.47 7.45
C VAL A 192 -11.86 -6.42 7.59
N PRO A 193 -11.98 -7.67 7.08
CA PRO A 193 -10.89 -8.64 7.16
C PRO A 193 -9.66 -8.13 6.37
N SER A 194 -8.47 -8.51 6.83
CA SER A 194 -7.21 -8.25 6.14
C SER A 194 -7.15 -9.01 4.80
N CYS A 195 -6.21 -8.63 3.93
CA CYS A 195 -5.96 -9.38 2.69
C CYS A 195 -5.50 -10.84 2.96
N ALA A 196 -4.95 -11.10 4.14
CA ALA A 196 -4.56 -12.45 4.55
C ALA A 196 -5.79 -13.32 4.87
N GLU A 197 -6.82 -12.73 5.47
CA GLU A 197 -8.06 -13.42 5.86
C GLU A 197 -9.08 -13.46 4.72
N GLY A 198 -9.25 -12.32 4.03
CA GLY A 198 -10.26 -12.16 2.96
C GLY A 198 -9.83 -12.69 1.60
N GLY A 199 -8.54 -12.92 1.39
CA GLY A 199 -7.95 -13.22 0.09
C GLY A 199 -7.90 -12.00 -0.83
N VAL A 200 -7.09 -12.09 -1.87
CA VAL A 200 -6.98 -11.07 -2.93
C VAL A 200 -6.54 -11.69 -4.25
N LEU A 201 -7.20 -11.31 -5.33
CA LEU A 201 -6.77 -11.69 -6.68
C LEU A 201 -5.40 -11.05 -6.98
N GLY A 202 -4.37 -11.86 -7.25
CA GLY A 202 -2.96 -11.39 -7.30
C GLY A 202 -2.68 -10.29 -8.33
N VAL A 203 -3.43 -10.24 -9.45
CA VAL A 203 -3.29 -9.20 -10.46
C VAL A 203 -3.94 -7.86 -10.05
N LEU A 204 -4.87 -7.88 -9.09
CA LEU A 204 -5.63 -6.68 -8.69
C LEU A 204 -4.72 -5.55 -8.16
N PRO A 205 -3.78 -5.79 -7.23
CA PRO A 205 -2.85 -4.75 -6.82
C PRO A 205 -1.95 -4.29 -7.97
N GLY A 206 -1.69 -5.15 -8.98
CA GLY A 206 -1.01 -4.77 -10.22
C GLY A 206 -1.73 -3.66 -10.97
N ILE A 207 -3.04 -3.77 -11.11
CA ILE A 207 -3.88 -2.77 -11.79
C ILE A 207 -3.93 -1.47 -10.97
N ILE A 208 -4.28 -1.55 -9.69
CA ILE A 208 -4.45 -0.37 -8.83
C ILE A 208 -3.12 0.35 -8.59
N GLY A 209 -2.03 -0.38 -8.31
CA GLY A 209 -0.71 0.23 -8.14
C GLY A 209 -0.17 0.88 -9.43
N THR A 210 -0.53 0.36 -10.60
CA THR A 210 -0.21 1.01 -11.89
C THR A 210 -1.03 2.30 -12.07
N ILE A 211 -2.29 2.32 -11.64
CA ILE A 211 -3.11 3.54 -11.61
C ILE A 211 -2.48 4.57 -10.65
N GLN A 212 -2.03 4.15 -9.47
CA GLN A 212 -1.30 5.04 -8.54
C GLN A 212 -0.03 5.61 -9.18
N ALA A 213 0.74 4.81 -9.91
CA ALA A 213 1.92 5.29 -10.64
C ALA A 213 1.55 6.35 -11.68
N ASN A 214 0.50 6.12 -12.46
CA ASN A 214 0.00 7.07 -13.43
C ASN A 214 -0.47 8.39 -12.78
N GLU A 215 -1.22 8.32 -11.68
CA GLU A 215 -1.65 9.50 -10.94
C GLU A 215 -0.44 10.28 -10.37
N THR A 216 0.54 9.58 -9.84
CA THR A 216 1.79 10.19 -9.33
C THR A 216 2.51 10.96 -10.45
N ILE A 217 2.64 10.36 -11.62
CA ILE A 217 3.25 11.01 -12.79
C ILE A 217 2.44 12.25 -13.20
N LYS A 218 1.11 12.17 -13.28
CA LYS A 218 0.25 13.33 -13.61
C LYS A 218 0.38 14.48 -12.60
N VAL A 219 0.42 14.15 -11.30
CA VAL A 219 0.65 15.15 -10.23
C VAL A 219 1.98 15.87 -10.43
N ILE A 220 3.05 15.14 -10.73
CA ILE A 220 4.40 15.71 -10.93
C ILE A 220 4.46 16.56 -12.21
N LEU A 221 3.90 16.07 -13.30
CA LEU A 221 3.88 16.79 -14.57
C LEU A 221 2.99 18.02 -14.52
N GLY A 222 1.93 17.99 -13.68
CA GLY A 222 0.89 19.01 -13.68
C GLY A 222 0.04 18.97 -14.95
N THR A 223 -0.18 17.78 -15.53
CA THR A 223 -0.92 17.57 -16.78
C THR A 223 -2.04 16.58 -16.65
N GLY A 224 -3.05 16.70 -17.52
CA GLY A 224 -4.23 15.85 -17.49
C GLY A 224 -5.15 16.14 -16.29
N GLN A 225 -6.17 15.31 -16.14
CA GLN A 225 -7.10 15.36 -15.00
C GLN A 225 -6.74 14.27 -14.00
N THR A 226 -6.25 14.66 -12.82
CA THR A 226 -5.98 13.73 -11.73
C THR A 226 -7.28 13.18 -11.12
N LEU A 227 -7.16 12.13 -10.32
CA LEU A 227 -8.27 11.60 -9.52
C LEU A 227 -8.57 12.45 -8.26
N SER A 228 -8.01 13.66 -8.11
CA SER A 228 -8.40 14.58 -7.03
C SER A 228 -9.88 14.94 -7.17
N GLY A 229 -10.65 14.75 -6.10
CA GLY A 229 -12.11 14.96 -6.11
C GLY A 229 -12.92 13.84 -6.78
N ARG A 230 -12.28 12.73 -7.18
CA ARG A 230 -12.90 11.55 -7.80
C ARG A 230 -12.35 10.28 -7.15
N LEU A 231 -13.23 9.37 -6.74
CA LEU A 231 -12.86 8.04 -6.31
C LEU A 231 -13.11 7.06 -7.44
N LEU A 232 -12.06 6.49 -7.99
CA LEU A 232 -12.14 5.41 -8.97
C LEU A 232 -12.38 4.10 -8.23
N LEU A 233 -13.40 3.36 -8.65
CA LEU A 233 -13.73 2.01 -8.22
C LEU A 233 -13.52 1.05 -9.38
N TYR A 234 -12.82 -0.05 -9.14
CA TYR A 234 -12.59 -1.11 -10.11
C TYR A 234 -13.10 -2.44 -9.58
N ASN A 235 -13.85 -3.17 -10.41
CA ASN A 235 -14.26 -4.54 -10.14
C ASN A 235 -13.58 -5.48 -11.16
N ALA A 236 -12.73 -6.39 -10.66
CA ALA A 236 -11.95 -7.28 -11.51
C ALA A 236 -12.76 -8.43 -12.11
N LEU A 237 -13.89 -8.83 -11.49
CA LEU A 237 -14.75 -9.88 -12.04
C LEU A 237 -15.51 -9.41 -13.26
N ASP A 238 -16.02 -8.18 -13.21
CA ASP A 238 -16.84 -7.60 -14.28
C ASP A 238 -16.03 -6.70 -15.22
N MET A 239 -14.74 -6.47 -14.94
CA MET A 239 -13.88 -5.52 -15.67
C MET A 239 -14.50 -4.13 -15.80
N THR A 240 -15.17 -3.67 -14.74
CA THR A 240 -15.87 -2.38 -14.73
C THR A 240 -15.11 -1.35 -13.93
N PHE A 241 -15.12 -0.12 -14.45
CA PHE A 241 -14.64 1.07 -13.75
C PHE A 241 -15.82 1.99 -13.47
N ARG A 242 -15.89 2.50 -12.26
CA ARG A 242 -16.88 3.49 -11.83
C ARG A 242 -16.15 4.65 -11.15
N GLU A 243 -16.65 5.86 -11.34
CA GLU A 243 -16.16 7.05 -10.64
C GLU A 243 -17.26 7.62 -9.75
N LEU A 244 -16.90 7.85 -8.49
CA LEU A 244 -17.72 8.58 -7.53
C LEU A 244 -17.11 9.98 -7.33
N LYS A 245 -17.96 11.02 -7.31
CA LYS A 245 -17.52 12.35 -6.97
C LYS A 245 -17.24 12.45 -5.48
N LEU A 246 -16.02 12.82 -5.13
CA LEU A 246 -15.59 13.03 -3.76
C LEU A 246 -15.41 14.53 -3.52
N ARG A 247 -16.06 15.06 -2.48
CA ARG A 247 -16.00 16.47 -2.14
C ARG A 247 -15.42 16.66 -0.75
N PRO A 248 -14.64 17.74 -0.51
CA PRO A 248 -14.26 18.10 0.86
C PRO A 248 -15.49 18.25 1.74
N ASN A 249 -15.48 17.66 2.92
CA ASN A 249 -16.53 17.84 3.91
C ASN A 249 -16.30 19.15 4.66
N PRO A 250 -17.22 20.14 4.58
CA PRO A 250 -17.04 21.43 5.24
C PRO A 250 -17.00 21.33 6.79
N VAL A 251 -17.47 20.23 7.35
CA VAL A 251 -17.53 19.99 8.82
C VAL A 251 -16.48 18.98 9.27
N ARG A 252 -15.52 18.61 8.40
CA ARG A 252 -14.45 17.66 8.79
C ARG A 252 -13.61 18.20 9.95
N PRO A 253 -13.13 17.35 10.86
CA PRO A 253 -12.21 17.77 11.91
C PRO A 253 -10.94 18.38 11.32
N VAL A 254 -10.49 19.48 11.93
CA VAL A 254 -9.18 20.06 11.58
C VAL A 254 -8.07 19.15 12.13
N ILE A 255 -7.13 18.82 11.25
CA ILE A 255 -5.97 18.02 11.62
C ILE A 255 -4.86 18.98 12.06
N GLU A 256 -4.60 19.06 13.38
CA GLU A 256 -3.61 19.96 13.95
C GLU A 256 -2.31 19.24 14.32
N LYS A 257 -2.37 17.93 14.59
CA LYS A 257 -1.23 17.09 14.97
C LYS A 257 -1.50 15.63 14.68
N LEU A 258 -0.45 14.83 14.65
CA LEU A 258 -0.56 13.38 14.64
C LEU A 258 -1.04 12.85 16.00
N ILE A 259 -1.75 11.75 16.00
CA ILE A 259 -2.36 11.11 17.17
C ILE A 259 -1.89 9.65 17.27
N ASP A 260 -2.34 8.94 18.30
CA ASP A 260 -2.21 7.48 18.36
C ASP A 260 -3.26 6.83 17.44
N TYR A 261 -2.82 6.36 16.28
CA TYR A 261 -3.71 5.78 15.25
C TYR A 261 -4.10 4.34 15.54
N GLU A 262 -3.33 3.60 16.33
CA GLU A 262 -3.72 2.25 16.77
C GLU A 262 -4.88 2.35 17.77
N GLN A 263 -4.76 3.25 18.75
CA GLN A 263 -5.85 3.53 19.66
C GLN A 263 -7.08 4.12 18.95
N PHE A 264 -6.87 5.05 18.01
CA PHE A 264 -7.95 5.65 17.22
C PHE A 264 -8.73 4.62 16.41
N CYS A 265 -8.07 3.59 15.88
CA CYS A 265 -8.70 2.48 15.16
C CYS A 265 -9.17 1.34 16.09
N GLY A 266 -9.05 1.48 17.41
CA GLY A 266 -9.53 0.51 18.38
C GLY A 266 -8.77 -0.82 18.46
N ILE A 267 -7.55 -0.88 17.89
CA ILE A 267 -6.74 -2.11 17.85
C ILE A 267 -6.41 -2.67 19.24
N PRO A 268 -5.96 -1.86 20.24
CA PRO A 268 -5.64 -2.38 21.56
C PRO A 268 -6.86 -3.02 22.25
N GLN A 269 -8.03 -2.43 22.07
CA GLN A 269 -9.27 -2.96 22.65
C GLN A 269 -9.66 -4.29 22.03
N ALA A 270 -9.58 -4.41 20.70
CA ALA A 270 -9.86 -5.65 19.99
C ALA A 270 -8.86 -6.77 20.35
N GLN A 271 -7.58 -6.43 20.58
CA GLN A 271 -6.57 -7.39 21.05
C GLN A 271 -6.88 -7.87 22.48
N MET A 272 -7.25 -6.97 23.38
CA MET A 272 -7.65 -7.33 24.75
C MET A 272 -8.89 -8.22 24.79
N GLU A 273 -9.89 -7.94 23.94
CA GLU A 273 -11.08 -8.76 23.81
C GLU A 273 -10.76 -10.16 23.27
N ALA A 274 -9.91 -10.25 22.24
CA ALA A 274 -9.45 -11.52 21.68
C ALA A 274 -8.62 -12.34 22.68
N GLU A 275 -7.75 -11.70 23.49
CA GLU A 275 -7.00 -12.36 24.55
C GLU A 275 -7.91 -12.88 25.67
N GLN A 276 -8.95 -12.11 26.03
CA GLN A 276 -9.94 -12.55 27.01
C GLN A 276 -10.79 -13.73 26.51
N GLU A 277 -11.12 -13.76 25.23
CA GLU A 277 -11.81 -14.90 24.61
C GLU A 277 -10.90 -16.12 24.55
N LYS A 278 -9.64 -15.99 24.16
CA LYS A 278 -8.65 -17.06 24.19
C LYS A 278 -8.44 -17.63 25.60
N GLY A 279 -8.40 -16.79 26.63
CA GLY A 279 -8.31 -17.21 28.01
C GLY A 279 -9.51 -18.02 28.53
N ARG A 280 -10.63 -18.03 27.81
CA ARG A 280 -11.81 -18.87 28.09
C ARG A 280 -11.77 -20.24 27.41
N LEU A 281 -10.96 -20.41 26.40
CA LEU A 281 -10.79 -21.66 25.67
C LEU A 281 -9.57 -22.40 26.20
N ALA A 282 -9.75 -23.68 26.55
CA ALA A 282 -8.61 -24.53 26.90
C ALA A 282 -7.83 -24.85 25.60
N GLU A 283 -6.58 -24.48 25.53
CA GLU A 283 -5.69 -24.83 24.42
C GLU A 283 -5.00 -26.17 24.72
N MET A 284 -4.85 -27.00 23.68
CA MET A 284 -4.05 -28.21 23.75
C MET A 284 -3.11 -28.29 22.53
N THR A 285 -2.01 -28.96 22.70
CA THR A 285 -1.05 -29.22 21.62
C THR A 285 -1.55 -30.33 20.70
N VAL A 286 -1.06 -30.37 19.47
CA VAL A 286 -1.34 -31.45 18.50
C VAL A 286 -0.95 -32.82 19.07
N GLY A 287 0.11 -32.87 19.89
CA GLY A 287 0.53 -34.14 20.58
C GLY A 287 -0.47 -34.59 21.62
N GLU A 288 -1.02 -33.69 22.41
CA GLU A 288 -2.07 -34.00 23.40
C GLU A 288 -3.38 -34.42 22.73
N LEU A 289 -3.78 -33.72 21.67
CA LEU A 289 -4.95 -34.11 20.87
C LEU A 289 -4.78 -35.53 20.31
N LYS A 290 -3.59 -35.82 19.76
CA LYS A 290 -3.29 -37.17 19.25
C LYS A 290 -3.41 -38.23 20.32
N GLN A 291 -2.90 -38.01 21.53
CA GLN A 291 -3.02 -38.96 22.65
C GLN A 291 -4.47 -39.20 23.04
N ILE A 292 -5.30 -38.16 23.01
CA ILE A 292 -6.73 -38.29 23.29
C ILE A 292 -7.44 -39.13 22.23
N LEU A 293 -7.18 -38.86 20.95
CA LEU A 293 -7.77 -39.60 19.83
C LEU A 293 -7.29 -41.06 19.78
N ASP A 294 -6.01 -41.30 19.99
CA ASP A 294 -5.41 -42.67 20.03
C ASP A 294 -5.90 -43.48 21.26
N GLY A 295 -6.31 -42.77 22.33
CA GLY A 295 -6.87 -43.34 23.55
C GLY A 295 -8.32 -43.83 23.45
N GLY A 296 -9.00 -43.64 22.31
CA GLY A 296 -10.36 -44.09 22.06
C GLY A 296 -11.41 -43.29 22.83
N ALA A 297 -11.26 -41.97 22.93
CA ALA A 297 -12.23 -41.10 23.60
C ALA A 297 -13.49 -40.95 22.72
N ASP A 298 -14.53 -41.75 23.01
CA ASP A 298 -15.81 -41.69 22.33
C ASP A 298 -16.59 -40.39 22.61
N ASP A 299 -16.13 -39.59 23.56
CA ASP A 299 -16.81 -38.35 24.00
C ASP A 299 -16.21 -37.05 23.43
N VAL A 300 -15.27 -37.15 22.46
CA VAL A 300 -14.65 -35.98 21.83
C VAL A 300 -15.19 -35.74 20.44
N LEU A 301 -15.82 -34.57 20.24
CA LEU A 301 -16.22 -34.08 18.93
C LEU A 301 -15.07 -33.16 18.39
N LEU A 302 -14.46 -33.57 17.28
CA LEU A 302 -13.47 -32.77 16.60
C LEU A 302 -14.16 -31.90 15.54
N LEU A 303 -14.27 -30.59 15.79
CA LEU A 303 -14.87 -29.64 14.87
C LEU A 303 -13.78 -28.85 14.13
N ASP A 304 -13.76 -28.94 12.80
CA ASP A 304 -12.87 -28.14 11.98
C ASP A 304 -13.56 -26.82 11.63
N VAL A 305 -13.11 -25.74 12.26
CA VAL A 305 -13.65 -24.37 12.08
C VAL A 305 -12.97 -23.58 10.98
N ARG A 306 -12.07 -24.20 10.21
CA ARG A 306 -11.37 -23.58 9.08
C ARG A 306 -12.33 -23.45 7.87
N ASN A 307 -11.87 -22.67 6.87
CA ASN A 307 -12.62 -22.55 5.62
C ASN A 307 -12.65 -23.89 4.85
N PRO A 308 -13.69 -24.17 4.04
CA PRO A 308 -13.78 -25.41 3.25
C PRO A 308 -12.54 -25.73 2.43
N ASN A 309 -11.92 -24.71 1.82
CA ASN A 309 -10.69 -24.86 1.01
C ASN A 309 -9.50 -25.30 1.86
N GLU A 310 -9.37 -24.84 3.09
CA GLU A 310 -8.32 -25.25 4.02
C GLU A 310 -8.52 -26.69 4.50
N TYR A 311 -9.79 -27.08 4.71
CA TYR A 311 -10.17 -28.44 5.03
C TYR A 311 -9.83 -29.42 3.89
N GLU A 312 -10.06 -29.02 2.61
CA GLU A 312 -9.71 -29.83 1.44
C GLU A 312 -8.19 -30.04 1.28
N ILE A 313 -7.37 -29.04 1.65
CA ILE A 313 -5.90 -29.15 1.56
C ILE A 313 -5.35 -30.18 2.56
N ALA A 314 -5.84 -30.16 3.78
CA ALA A 314 -5.45 -31.08 4.84
C ALA A 314 -6.52 -31.08 5.94
N ASN A 315 -6.99 -32.24 6.35
CA ASN A 315 -7.92 -32.40 7.46
C ASN A 315 -7.48 -33.52 8.40
N LEU A 316 -8.02 -33.53 9.59
CA LEU A 316 -7.82 -34.60 10.55
C LEU A 316 -8.92 -35.66 10.35
N PRO A 317 -8.58 -36.96 10.32
CA PRO A 317 -9.57 -38.01 10.23
C PRO A 317 -10.59 -37.93 11.35
N GLY A 318 -11.90 -37.90 11.02
CA GLY A 318 -12.99 -37.82 11.97
C GLY A 318 -13.37 -36.38 12.37
N ALA A 319 -12.74 -35.36 11.82
CA ALA A 319 -13.21 -33.98 11.97
C ALA A 319 -14.50 -33.73 11.14
N VAL A 320 -15.43 -32.95 11.68
CA VAL A 320 -16.69 -32.55 11.07
C VAL A 320 -16.75 -31.04 10.88
#